data_e03b28c8d2aa6accf95a7f5cf1ee3f17
#
_entry.id   e03b28c8d2aa6accf95a7f5cf1ee3f17
#
_cell.length_a   1.000
_cell.length_b   1.000
_cell.length_c   1.000
_cell.angle_alpha   90.00
_cell.angle_beta   90.00
_cell.angle_gamma   90.00
#
_symmetry.space_group_name_H-M   'P 1'
#
loop_
_entity.id
_entity.type
_entity.pdbx_description
1 polymer ?
#
loop_
_entity_poly.entity_id
_entity_poly.type
_entity_poly.pdbx_seq_one_letter_code
_entity_poly.pdbx_strand_id
1 'polypeptide(L)'
;MKFLPATIAEIVRQTRPRQRNVRLLLKYVGVLAGLVALFSTTFHFIMAYEGRDHHLFDGVYWTFTTMTTLGFGDITFVSPLGRFFSVVVMLTGLVLLLMLLPFTFIEFFYAPWMAAQAAARTPRKAPDSLAGHVVFTHYEAITAALIPRLEQYHRPHLVLVPDPDTASRLIEHGVQVMVGAPDDPDTWRNARAAQAAMIVATDADIPNTNATFTVRSVAPETPIFATAKEMPSNEILPLAGASHVLRLDEMLGRFLARCVAAASSRSHVVGEFGPLLIAEAPAFSTGLAGRTVKDSGLRASTGLIVIGGWEKGSFHPATPDLVITPTMMLLVAGNREQLERFDRTLATPARAAAPALIIGAGRVGRATARALAQMEIGHRFVERVSGRSPDPDHTVVGDAADLKVMHEAGLLRTDTVVITGHDDDANIYLTVFCRRIRPDVQIIARATHERNVATLHRAGADFVMSYTTLAAGAVCNALSGGNLLMVAEGVNAFRVRTPAALHGRRLADSKLRETTGCLVIGIQDGPATLINPGPDHVLEPGQDLLLVGTADAEEQFLQRHPGSSIGARGSAAIA
;
A
#
# COMPACT_ATOMS: atom_id res chain seq x y z
N MET A 1 24.00 29.48 -11.60
CA MET A 1 23.51 30.38 -10.56
C MET A 1 21.99 30.49 -10.59
N LYS A 2 21.23 29.41 -10.22
CA LYS A 2 19.75 29.44 -10.12
C LYS A 2 19.21 28.52 -9.00
N PHE A 3 19.98 28.23 -7.96
CA PHE A 3 19.58 27.29 -6.89
C PHE A 3 19.45 27.90 -5.47
N LEU A 4 19.42 29.23 -5.36
CA LEU A 4 19.28 29.89 -4.04
C LEU A 4 17.86 30.35 -3.62
N PRO A 5 16.76 30.14 -4.38
CA PRO A 5 15.46 30.64 -3.93
C PRO A 5 14.58 29.65 -3.16
N ALA A 6 14.84 28.34 -3.21
CA ALA A 6 13.89 27.38 -2.61
C ALA A 6 13.92 27.39 -1.09
N THR A 7 15.09 27.38 -0.47
CA THR A 7 15.25 27.35 1.00
C THR A 7 14.82 28.66 1.66
N ILE A 8 15.13 29.80 1.01
CA ILE A 8 14.66 31.12 1.48
C ILE A 8 13.14 31.26 1.29
N ALA A 9 12.59 30.71 0.20
CA ALA A 9 11.15 30.68 -0.03
C ALA A 9 10.39 29.82 0.99
N GLU A 10 10.99 28.72 1.47
CA GLU A 10 10.44 27.84 2.49
C GLU A 10 10.43 28.51 3.87
N ILE A 11 11.53 29.15 4.27
CA ILE A 11 11.62 29.92 5.53
C ILE A 11 10.67 31.13 5.51
N VAL A 12 10.54 31.80 4.35
CA VAL A 12 9.60 32.92 4.15
C VAL A 12 8.16 32.44 4.08
N ARG A 13 7.88 31.20 3.67
CA ARG A 13 6.54 30.60 3.69
C ARG A 13 6.05 30.31 5.12
N GLN A 14 6.92 29.89 6.03
CA GLN A 14 6.57 29.64 7.43
C GLN A 14 6.32 30.92 8.25
N THR A 15 6.91 32.06 7.89
CA THR A 15 6.70 33.35 8.58
C THR A 15 5.56 34.19 8.01
N ARG A 16 5.18 33.98 6.75
CA ARG A 16 4.10 34.76 6.09
C ARG A 16 2.68 34.56 6.63
N PRO A 17 2.21 33.36 7.06
CA PRO A 17 0.84 33.22 7.57
C PRO A 17 0.61 34.06 8.83
N ARG A 18 1.56 34.09 9.76
CA ARG A 18 1.42 34.84 11.01
C ARG A 18 1.32 36.36 10.79
N GLN A 19 2.13 36.94 9.89
CA GLN A 19 2.08 38.35 9.55
C GLN A 19 0.81 38.74 8.77
N ARG A 20 0.32 37.84 7.89
CA ARG A 20 -0.94 38.03 7.17
C ARG A 20 -2.12 38.04 8.10
N ASN A 21 -2.17 37.15 9.08
CA ASN A 21 -3.23 37.03 10.04
C ASN A 21 -3.30 38.25 10.97
N VAL A 22 -2.16 38.71 11.48
CA VAL A 22 -2.08 39.94 12.27
C VAL A 22 -2.55 41.17 11.47
N ARG A 23 -2.17 41.26 10.19
CA ARG A 23 -2.60 42.37 9.32
C ARG A 23 -4.11 42.35 9.06
N LEU A 24 -4.72 41.17 8.90
CA LEU A 24 -6.16 41.01 8.72
C LEU A 24 -6.91 41.39 10.02
N LEU A 25 -6.41 40.96 11.19
CA LEU A 25 -6.96 41.35 12.47
C LEU A 25 -6.91 42.87 12.68
N LEU A 26 -5.77 43.50 12.37
CA LEU A 26 -5.61 44.96 12.44
C LEU A 26 -6.59 45.68 11.48
N LYS A 27 -6.81 45.12 10.27
CA LYS A 27 -7.83 45.65 9.36
C LYS A 27 -9.24 45.54 9.94
N TYR A 28 -9.59 44.39 10.53
CA TYR A 28 -10.87 44.18 11.18
C TYR A 28 -11.08 45.18 12.33
N VAL A 29 -10.11 45.35 13.23
CA VAL A 29 -10.14 46.33 14.33
C VAL A 29 -10.24 47.75 13.78
N GLY A 30 -9.51 48.06 12.69
CA GLY A 30 -9.58 49.37 12.04
C GLY A 30 -10.96 49.68 11.44
N VAL A 31 -11.60 48.67 10.80
CA VAL A 31 -12.97 48.80 10.27
C VAL A 31 -13.97 49.01 11.43
N LEU A 32 -13.84 48.22 12.50
CA LEU A 32 -14.69 48.34 13.67
C LEU A 32 -14.58 49.75 14.32
N ALA A 33 -13.33 50.20 14.52
CA ALA A 33 -13.08 51.57 15.06
C ALA A 33 -13.63 52.66 14.15
N GLY A 34 -13.46 52.50 12.82
CA GLY A 34 -14.02 53.43 11.83
C GLY A 34 -15.55 53.48 11.86
N LEU A 35 -16.21 52.34 11.99
CA LEU A 35 -17.67 52.26 12.14
C LEU A 35 -18.18 52.86 13.45
N VAL A 36 -17.49 52.62 14.57
CA VAL A 36 -17.81 53.21 15.85
C VAL A 36 -17.70 54.75 15.77
N ALA A 37 -16.64 55.29 15.17
CA ALA A 37 -16.47 56.70 14.95
C ALA A 37 -17.56 57.29 14.04
N LEU A 38 -17.91 56.59 12.95
CA LEU A 38 -18.99 56.98 12.03
C LEU A 38 -20.35 57.03 12.75
N PHE A 39 -20.69 55.96 13.45
CA PHE A 39 -21.97 55.88 14.17
C PHE A 39 -22.05 56.87 15.32
N SER A 40 -20.96 57.08 16.07
CA SER A 40 -20.88 58.09 17.12
C SER A 40 -21.08 59.52 16.55
N THR A 41 -20.47 59.81 15.40
CA THR A 41 -20.66 61.08 14.72
C THR A 41 -22.10 61.25 14.23
N THR A 42 -22.68 60.24 13.62
CA THR A 42 -24.07 60.25 13.15
C THR A 42 -25.06 60.37 14.30
N PHE A 43 -24.77 59.78 15.46
CA PHE A 43 -25.52 59.94 16.68
C PHE A 43 -25.67 61.41 17.06
N HIS A 44 -24.58 62.19 17.08
CA HIS A 44 -24.62 63.64 17.42
C HIS A 44 -25.44 64.42 16.41
N PHE A 45 -25.36 64.15 15.13
CA PHE A 45 -26.17 64.83 14.13
C PHE A 45 -27.68 64.56 14.34
N ILE A 46 -28.06 63.34 14.65
CA ILE A 46 -29.48 62.99 14.85
C ILE A 46 -29.97 63.53 16.18
N MET A 47 -29.17 63.53 17.27
CA MET A 47 -29.54 64.11 18.55
C MET A 47 -29.68 65.64 18.46
N ALA A 48 -28.81 66.35 17.76
CA ALA A 48 -28.93 67.79 17.49
C ALA A 48 -30.21 68.07 16.66
N TYR A 49 -30.59 67.22 15.69
CA TYR A 49 -31.85 67.34 14.98
C TYR A 49 -33.07 67.16 15.89
N GLU A 50 -32.98 66.39 16.99
CA GLU A 50 -34.00 66.21 17.98
C GLU A 50 -33.97 67.34 19.07
N GLY A 51 -33.06 68.31 18.91
CA GLY A 51 -32.93 69.42 19.86
C GLY A 51 -32.27 69.01 21.18
N ARG A 52 -31.48 68.00 21.23
CA ARG A 52 -30.78 67.47 22.41
C ARG A 52 -29.28 67.52 22.20
N ASP A 53 -28.59 68.19 23.11
CA ASP A 53 -27.14 68.30 23.12
C ASP A 53 -26.55 67.21 24.02
N HIS A 54 -25.60 66.47 23.49
CA HIS A 54 -24.87 65.43 24.18
C HIS A 54 -23.37 65.65 24.07
N HIS A 55 -22.58 65.21 25.07
CA HIS A 55 -21.12 65.22 24.99
C HIS A 55 -20.58 64.21 24.00
N LEU A 56 -19.38 64.47 23.49
CA LEU A 56 -18.76 63.60 22.46
C LEU A 56 -18.68 62.12 22.89
N PHE A 57 -18.41 61.86 24.16
CA PHE A 57 -18.36 60.55 24.76
C PHE A 57 -19.71 59.81 24.77
N ASP A 58 -20.81 60.51 24.84
CA ASP A 58 -22.16 59.90 24.88
C ASP A 58 -22.47 59.17 23.58
N GLY A 59 -22.00 59.71 22.46
CA GLY A 59 -22.15 59.03 21.16
C GLY A 59 -21.34 57.73 21.07
N VAL A 60 -20.12 57.70 21.60
CA VAL A 60 -19.31 56.48 21.67
C VAL A 60 -19.95 55.45 22.60
N TYR A 61 -20.36 55.91 23.80
CA TYR A 61 -21.05 55.07 24.78
C TYR A 61 -22.33 54.45 24.20
N TRP A 62 -23.20 55.28 23.61
CA TRP A 62 -24.44 54.83 23.00
C TRP A 62 -24.21 53.84 21.85
N THR A 63 -23.21 54.13 21.02
CA THR A 63 -22.84 53.20 19.91
C THR A 63 -22.42 51.83 20.42
N PHE A 64 -21.54 51.79 21.45
CA PHE A 64 -21.10 50.52 22.03
C PHE A 64 -22.25 49.79 22.72
N THR A 65 -23.08 50.46 23.52
CA THR A 65 -24.21 49.79 24.20
C THR A 65 -25.25 49.27 23.24
N THR A 66 -25.46 49.96 22.10
CA THR A 66 -26.36 49.52 21.04
C THR A 66 -25.76 48.39 20.23
N MET A 67 -24.49 48.48 19.81
CA MET A 67 -23.80 47.43 19.04
C MET A 67 -23.64 46.13 19.84
N THR A 68 -23.43 46.22 21.16
CA THR A 68 -23.35 45.06 22.06
C THR A 68 -24.71 44.52 22.48
N THR A 69 -25.80 45.15 22.04
CA THR A 69 -27.19 44.81 22.39
C THR A 69 -27.51 44.98 23.90
N LEU A 70 -26.67 45.68 24.66
CA LEU A 70 -26.90 45.99 26.08
C LEU A 70 -28.07 46.94 26.28
N GLY A 71 -28.11 48.06 25.51
CA GLY A 71 -29.24 48.95 25.39
C GLY A 71 -29.83 49.40 26.73
N PHE A 72 -29.05 50.07 27.61
CA PHE A 72 -29.51 50.49 28.95
C PHE A 72 -30.75 51.39 28.93
N GLY A 73 -31.05 52.06 27.81
CA GLY A 73 -32.26 52.88 27.65
C GLY A 73 -32.18 54.25 28.26
N ASP A 74 -31.02 54.65 28.80
CA ASP A 74 -30.72 55.97 29.38
C ASP A 74 -30.63 57.05 28.30
N ILE A 75 -30.13 56.70 27.10
CA ILE A 75 -30.09 57.58 25.93
C ILE A 75 -30.84 56.90 24.78
N THR A 76 -31.94 57.51 24.35
CA THR A 76 -32.81 56.96 23.31
C THR A 76 -33.24 58.03 22.31
N PHE A 77 -33.40 57.60 21.01
CA PHE A 77 -33.99 58.46 20.00
C PHE A 77 -35.52 58.45 20.06
N VAL A 78 -36.12 59.60 19.80
CA VAL A 78 -37.58 59.78 19.75
C VAL A 78 -38.10 59.81 18.34
N SER A 79 -37.30 60.30 17.37
CA SER A 79 -37.66 60.40 15.96
C SER A 79 -37.69 59.06 15.24
N PRO A 80 -38.51 58.89 14.20
CA PRO A 80 -38.47 57.70 13.35
C PRO A 80 -37.11 57.46 12.72
N LEU A 81 -36.38 58.53 12.35
CA LEU A 81 -35.05 58.49 11.77
C LEU A 81 -34.04 57.91 12.79
N GLY A 82 -34.06 58.40 14.01
CA GLY A 82 -33.17 57.91 15.07
C GLY A 82 -33.45 56.45 15.45
N ARG A 83 -34.73 56.04 15.48
CA ARG A 83 -35.10 54.64 15.71
C ARG A 83 -34.62 53.72 14.58
N PHE A 84 -34.75 54.11 13.31
CA PHE A 84 -34.21 53.38 12.19
C PHE A 84 -32.68 53.26 12.26
N PHE A 85 -31.99 54.37 12.59
CA PHE A 85 -30.55 54.35 12.79
C PHE A 85 -30.13 53.39 13.93
N SER A 86 -30.89 53.36 15.05
CA SER A 86 -30.63 52.40 16.14
C SER A 86 -30.68 50.94 15.65
N VAL A 87 -31.64 50.59 14.78
CA VAL A 87 -31.73 49.25 14.22
C VAL A 87 -30.52 48.95 13.33
N VAL A 88 -30.08 49.91 12.51
CA VAL A 88 -28.88 49.73 11.67
C VAL A 88 -27.63 49.50 12.51
N VAL A 89 -27.43 50.31 13.57
CA VAL A 89 -26.27 50.16 14.47
C VAL A 89 -26.31 48.83 15.22
N MET A 90 -27.50 48.42 15.70
CA MET A 90 -27.68 47.16 16.40
C MET A 90 -27.37 45.97 15.48
N LEU A 91 -27.93 45.94 14.25
CA LEU A 91 -27.67 44.84 13.28
C LEU A 91 -26.19 44.79 12.88
N THR A 92 -25.57 45.94 12.66
CA THR A 92 -24.12 46.01 12.36
C THR A 92 -23.30 45.47 13.51
N GLY A 93 -23.63 45.84 14.74
CA GLY A 93 -22.98 45.34 15.97
C GLY A 93 -23.14 43.82 16.12
N LEU A 94 -24.38 43.33 15.91
CA LEU A 94 -24.68 41.88 15.95
C LEU A 94 -23.76 41.10 15.02
N VAL A 95 -23.63 41.54 13.76
CA VAL A 95 -22.79 40.88 12.78
C VAL A 95 -21.30 40.98 13.12
N LEU A 96 -20.82 42.19 13.44
CA LEU A 96 -19.38 42.41 13.67
C LEU A 96 -18.90 41.86 15.03
N LEU A 97 -19.62 42.10 16.12
CA LEU A 97 -19.16 41.72 17.45
C LEU A 97 -19.56 40.29 17.83
N LEU A 98 -20.80 39.85 17.52
CA LEU A 98 -21.26 38.51 17.92
C LEU A 98 -20.95 37.43 16.93
N MET A 99 -20.89 37.72 15.63
CA MET A 99 -20.57 36.71 14.64
C MET A 99 -19.09 36.76 14.21
N LEU A 100 -18.62 37.87 13.67
CA LEU A 100 -17.28 37.97 13.08
C LEU A 100 -16.15 37.95 14.12
N LEU A 101 -16.31 38.52 15.31
CA LEU A 101 -15.25 38.55 16.31
C LEU A 101 -14.89 37.17 16.84
N PRO A 102 -15.83 36.28 17.24
CA PRO A 102 -15.51 34.91 17.64
C PRO A 102 -14.87 34.10 16.51
N PHE A 103 -15.39 34.23 15.29
CA PHE A 103 -14.80 33.54 14.12
C PHE A 103 -13.37 34.01 13.88
N THR A 104 -13.12 35.31 13.93
CA THR A 104 -11.78 35.89 13.78
C THR A 104 -10.84 35.39 14.87
N PHE A 105 -11.30 35.30 16.10
CA PHE A 105 -10.51 34.77 17.22
C PHE A 105 -10.17 33.27 17.00
N ILE A 106 -11.16 32.47 16.61
CA ILE A 106 -10.94 31.03 16.33
C ILE A 106 -9.92 30.85 15.20
N GLU A 107 -10.08 31.53 14.08
CA GLU A 107 -9.24 31.37 12.91
C GLU A 107 -7.81 31.89 13.12
N PHE A 108 -7.64 33.03 13.80
CA PHE A 108 -6.35 33.69 13.94
C PHE A 108 -5.55 33.31 15.17
N PHE A 109 -6.21 32.87 16.24
CA PHE A 109 -5.55 32.53 17.52
C PHE A 109 -5.73 31.07 17.90
N TYR A 110 -6.96 30.57 17.92
CA TYR A 110 -7.25 29.26 18.47
C TYR A 110 -6.78 28.14 17.54
N ALA A 111 -7.10 28.19 16.25
CA ALA A 111 -6.70 27.16 15.27
C ALA A 111 -5.17 27.07 15.10
N PRO A 112 -4.41 28.19 14.93
CA PRO A 112 -2.95 28.13 14.89
C PRO A 112 -2.31 27.66 16.21
N TRP A 113 -2.92 28.01 17.36
CA TRP A 113 -2.44 27.55 18.67
C TRP A 113 -2.64 26.05 18.83
N MET A 114 -3.81 25.51 18.45
CA MET A 114 -4.06 24.06 18.44
C MET A 114 -3.11 23.33 17.51
N ALA A 115 -2.92 23.84 16.29
CA ALA A 115 -1.97 23.25 15.33
C ALA A 115 -0.53 23.25 15.88
N ALA A 116 -0.08 24.34 16.51
CA ALA A 116 1.22 24.41 17.14
C ALA A 116 1.36 23.44 18.34
N GLN A 117 0.29 23.26 19.12
CA GLN A 117 0.27 22.30 20.23
C GLN A 117 0.27 20.85 19.73
N ALA A 118 -0.47 20.53 18.67
CA ALA A 118 -0.43 19.22 18.02
C ALA A 118 0.97 18.93 17.46
N ALA A 119 1.56 19.89 16.75
CA ALA A 119 2.92 19.79 16.22
C ALA A 119 3.99 19.61 17.32
N ALA A 120 3.80 20.22 18.49
CA ALA A 120 4.72 20.05 19.63
C ALA A 120 4.63 18.66 20.29
N ARG A 121 3.52 17.95 20.10
CA ARG A 121 3.30 16.59 20.64
C ARG A 121 3.80 15.49 19.70
N THR A 122 4.06 15.80 18.43
CA THR A 122 4.53 14.81 17.47
C THR A 122 6.01 14.46 17.71
N PRO A 123 6.36 13.18 17.78
CA PRO A 123 7.74 12.73 18.01
C PRO A 123 8.67 13.22 16.90
N ARG A 124 9.80 13.81 17.28
CA ARG A 124 10.91 14.18 16.36
C ARG A 124 12.17 13.35 16.57
N LYS A 125 12.11 12.41 17.51
CA LYS A 125 13.18 11.47 17.82
C LYS A 125 12.57 10.12 18.19
N ALA A 126 13.15 9.04 17.66
CA ALA A 126 12.79 7.69 18.03
C ALA A 126 13.21 7.39 19.49
N PRO A 127 12.50 6.51 20.21
CA PRO A 127 12.89 6.07 21.54
C PRO A 127 14.32 5.50 21.56
N ASP A 128 15.09 5.79 22.59
CA ASP A 128 16.48 5.33 22.68
C ASP A 128 16.61 3.78 22.79
N SER A 129 15.55 3.10 23.19
CA SER A 129 15.46 1.62 23.21
C SER A 129 15.12 1.01 21.85
N LEU A 130 14.75 1.81 20.83
CA LEU A 130 14.33 1.28 19.53
C LEU A 130 15.54 0.75 18.74
N ALA A 131 15.54 -0.55 18.43
CA ALA A 131 16.56 -1.20 17.62
C ALA A 131 15.95 -2.36 16.82
N GLY A 132 16.58 -2.75 15.73
CA GLY A 132 16.07 -3.80 14.85
C GLY A 132 14.74 -3.46 14.14
N HIS A 133 14.37 -2.20 14.14
CA HIS A 133 13.14 -1.68 13.54
C HIS A 133 13.29 -1.43 12.04
N VAL A 134 12.14 -1.33 11.37
CA VAL A 134 12.05 -0.95 9.95
C VAL A 134 11.64 0.51 9.86
N VAL A 135 12.39 1.32 9.11
CA VAL A 135 12.06 2.73 8.90
C VAL A 135 11.49 2.93 7.50
N PHE A 136 10.31 3.52 7.41
CA PHE A 136 9.68 3.89 6.14
C PHE A 136 9.89 5.37 5.84
N THR A 137 10.22 5.70 4.59
CA THR A 137 10.43 7.09 4.16
C THR A 137 9.14 7.89 4.10
N HIS A 138 7.98 7.22 3.99
CA HIS A 138 6.65 7.86 4.00
C HIS A 138 5.54 6.82 4.22
N TYR A 139 4.31 7.29 4.43
CA TYR A 139 3.14 6.45 4.61
C TYR A 139 2.28 6.41 3.34
N GLU A 140 2.17 5.22 2.75
CA GLU A 140 1.30 4.95 1.60
C GLU A 140 0.72 3.52 1.68
N ALA A 141 0.05 3.08 0.62
CA ALA A 141 -0.61 1.79 0.56
C ALA A 141 0.33 0.60 0.84
N ILE A 142 1.60 0.66 0.39
CA ILE A 142 2.61 -0.39 0.65
C ILE A 142 2.97 -0.42 2.14
N THR A 143 3.24 0.75 2.73
CA THR A 143 3.55 0.88 4.16
C THR A 143 2.38 0.37 5.01
N ALA A 144 1.15 0.76 4.66
CA ALA A 144 -0.06 0.32 5.35
C ALA A 144 -0.26 -1.22 5.29
N ALA A 145 0.09 -1.86 4.16
CA ALA A 145 0.03 -3.31 4.01
C ALA A 145 1.16 -4.05 4.75
N LEU A 146 2.32 -3.37 4.94
CA LEU A 146 3.49 -3.95 5.60
C LEU A 146 3.41 -3.92 7.12
N ILE A 147 2.86 -2.86 7.72
CA ILE A 147 2.80 -2.69 9.17
C ILE A 147 2.17 -3.89 9.89
N PRO A 148 0.98 -4.40 9.51
CA PRO A 148 0.38 -5.56 10.17
C PRO A 148 1.27 -6.81 10.11
N ARG A 149 1.99 -7.00 9.01
CA ARG A 149 2.92 -8.13 8.85
C ARG A 149 4.16 -7.98 9.74
N LEU A 150 4.70 -6.76 9.87
CA LEU A 150 5.81 -6.50 10.79
C LEU A 150 5.40 -6.74 12.25
N GLU A 151 4.17 -6.37 12.62
CA GLU A 151 3.60 -6.63 13.94
C GLU A 151 3.46 -8.14 14.20
N GLN A 152 2.97 -8.91 13.21
CA GLN A 152 2.90 -10.37 13.27
C GLN A 152 4.28 -11.01 13.54
N TYR A 153 5.34 -10.44 12.94
CA TYR A 153 6.72 -10.89 13.16
C TYR A 153 7.42 -10.23 14.37
N HIS A 154 6.68 -9.49 15.19
CA HIS A 154 7.21 -8.73 16.33
C HIS A 154 8.37 -7.80 15.95
N ARG A 155 8.32 -7.22 14.74
CA ARG A 155 9.32 -6.27 14.24
C ARG A 155 8.84 -4.85 14.47
N PRO A 156 9.55 -4.06 15.29
CA PRO A 156 9.22 -2.65 15.46
C PRO A 156 9.32 -1.90 14.12
N HIS A 157 8.51 -0.88 13.95
CA HIS A 157 8.54 -0.04 12.76
C HIS A 157 8.49 1.44 13.14
N LEU A 158 8.91 2.30 12.22
CA LEU A 158 8.87 3.75 12.35
C LEU A 158 8.59 4.36 10.97
N VAL A 159 7.59 5.23 10.88
CA VAL A 159 7.25 5.93 9.63
C VAL A 159 7.69 7.38 9.72
N LEU A 160 8.50 7.83 8.77
CA LEU A 160 8.86 9.23 8.63
C LEU A 160 7.76 9.97 7.90
N VAL A 161 7.37 11.13 8.43
CA VAL A 161 6.43 12.05 7.79
C VAL A 161 6.95 13.48 7.93
N PRO A 162 6.98 14.27 6.86
CA PRO A 162 7.47 15.65 6.93
C PRO A 162 6.47 16.60 7.60
N ASP A 163 5.19 16.24 7.59
CA ASP A 163 4.09 17.09 8.03
C ASP A 163 3.53 16.65 9.40
N PRO A 164 3.56 17.53 10.44
CA PRO A 164 3.04 17.23 11.76
C PRO A 164 1.54 16.91 11.81
N ASP A 165 0.73 17.46 10.91
CA ASP A 165 -0.71 17.21 10.89
C ASP A 165 -0.99 15.77 10.39
N THR A 166 -0.24 15.33 9.40
CA THR A 166 -0.27 13.94 8.93
C THR A 166 0.25 12.99 10.02
N ALA A 167 1.33 13.36 10.74
CA ALA A 167 1.84 12.56 11.85
C ALA A 167 0.77 12.38 12.95
N SER A 168 0.07 13.46 13.33
CA SER A 168 -0.98 13.40 14.36
C SER A 168 -2.11 12.43 13.96
N ARG A 169 -2.57 12.49 12.71
CA ARG A 169 -3.60 11.56 12.20
C ARG A 169 -3.14 10.10 12.22
N LEU A 170 -1.89 9.84 11.84
CA LEU A 170 -1.36 8.48 11.83
C LEU A 170 -1.17 7.93 13.25
N ILE A 171 -0.78 8.77 14.23
CA ILE A 171 -0.71 8.39 15.66
C ILE A 171 -2.09 7.99 16.18
N GLU A 172 -3.16 8.72 15.81
CA GLU A 172 -4.54 8.38 16.18
C GLU A 172 -4.97 7.01 15.63
N HIS A 173 -4.38 6.57 14.52
CA HIS A 173 -4.59 5.24 13.95
C HIS A 173 -3.60 4.19 14.48
N GLY A 174 -2.81 4.50 15.50
CA GLY A 174 -1.88 3.57 16.13
C GLY A 174 -0.55 3.37 15.41
N VAL A 175 -0.27 4.14 14.34
CA VAL A 175 0.99 4.03 13.59
C VAL A 175 2.12 4.74 14.35
N GLN A 176 3.26 4.07 14.49
CA GLN A 176 4.45 4.69 15.07
C GLN A 176 5.12 5.62 14.05
N VAL A 177 5.07 6.91 14.31
CA VAL A 177 5.59 7.92 13.38
C VAL A 177 6.61 8.84 14.02
N MET A 178 7.45 9.43 13.19
CA MET A 178 8.38 10.50 13.55
C MET A 178 8.31 11.61 12.50
N VAL A 179 8.26 12.87 12.95
CA VAL A 179 8.33 14.02 12.04
C VAL A 179 9.78 14.28 11.66
N GLY A 180 10.04 14.28 10.35
CA GLY A 180 11.35 14.56 9.78
C GLY A 180 11.34 14.48 8.26
N ALA A 181 12.27 15.17 7.61
CA ALA A 181 12.44 15.16 6.17
C ALA A 181 13.44 14.06 5.77
N PRO A 182 13.13 13.19 4.78
CA PRO A 182 14.02 12.10 4.38
C PRO A 182 15.35 12.53 3.74
N ASP A 183 15.47 13.80 3.32
CA ASP A 183 16.67 14.42 2.77
C ASP A 183 17.57 15.10 3.84
N ASP A 184 17.16 15.08 5.11
CA ASP A 184 17.92 15.63 6.24
C ASP A 184 18.67 14.52 7.01
N PRO A 185 20.02 14.56 7.09
CA PRO A 185 20.81 13.60 7.86
C PRO A 185 20.45 13.53 9.36
N ASP A 186 20.04 14.64 9.97
CA ASP A 186 19.64 14.65 11.38
C ASP A 186 18.34 13.86 11.62
N THR A 187 17.43 13.85 10.65
CA THR A 187 16.26 12.98 10.68
C THR A 187 16.66 11.52 10.82
N TRP A 188 17.63 11.05 10.05
CA TRP A 188 18.09 9.65 10.11
C TRP A 188 18.84 9.30 11.38
N ARG A 189 19.63 10.24 11.94
CA ARG A 189 20.23 10.08 13.27
C ARG A 189 19.16 9.94 14.35
N ASN A 190 18.14 10.81 14.30
CA ASN A 190 17.02 10.81 15.23
C ASN A 190 16.12 9.57 15.05
N ALA A 191 15.99 9.04 13.84
CA ALA A 191 15.30 7.78 13.54
C ALA A 191 16.12 6.54 13.93
N ARG A 192 17.36 6.70 14.41
CA ARG A 192 18.30 5.60 14.75
C ARG A 192 18.54 4.66 13.56
N ALA A 193 18.72 5.22 12.37
CA ALA A 193 18.88 4.47 11.13
C ALA A 193 20.01 3.43 11.20
N ALA A 194 21.12 3.72 11.91
CA ALA A 194 22.24 2.78 12.07
C ALA A 194 21.89 1.53 12.91
N GLN A 195 20.82 1.57 13.71
CA GLN A 195 20.30 0.43 14.50
C GLN A 195 19.05 -0.19 13.86
N ALA A 196 18.62 0.31 12.72
CA ALA A 196 17.46 -0.23 12.00
C ALA A 196 17.83 -1.56 11.31
N ALA A 197 16.87 -2.47 11.24
CA ALA A 197 17.00 -3.70 10.46
C ALA A 197 16.98 -3.42 8.94
N MET A 198 16.22 -2.41 8.53
CA MET A 198 16.08 -2.02 7.13
C MET A 198 15.43 -0.64 7.01
N ILE A 199 15.82 0.10 5.97
CA ILE A 199 15.13 1.29 5.51
C ILE A 199 14.31 0.92 4.28
N VAL A 200 13.06 1.36 4.22
CA VAL A 200 12.13 1.07 3.10
C VAL A 200 11.71 2.38 2.45
N ALA A 201 12.17 2.60 1.21
CA ALA A 201 11.93 3.78 0.40
C ALA A 201 10.99 3.42 -0.78
N THR A 202 9.72 3.77 -0.67
CA THR A 202 8.67 3.38 -1.63
C THR A 202 8.03 4.55 -2.35
N ASP A 203 8.56 5.76 -2.21
CA ASP A 203 8.10 6.98 -2.86
C ASP A 203 8.43 7.01 -4.38
N ALA A 204 8.44 8.17 -4.99
CA ALA A 204 8.93 8.38 -6.35
C ALA A 204 10.45 8.21 -6.42
N ASP A 205 10.97 7.96 -7.62
CA ASP A 205 12.38 7.61 -7.84
C ASP A 205 13.36 8.67 -7.34
N ILE A 206 13.06 9.96 -7.57
CA ILE A 206 13.92 11.07 -7.12
C ILE A 206 13.96 11.20 -5.60
N PRO A 207 12.84 11.25 -4.87
CA PRO A 207 12.84 11.20 -3.40
C PRO A 207 13.51 9.95 -2.84
N ASN A 208 13.28 8.77 -3.44
CA ASN A 208 13.93 7.53 -3.00
C ASN A 208 15.45 7.60 -3.15
N THR A 209 15.94 8.16 -4.26
CA THR A 209 17.38 8.35 -4.50
C THR A 209 18.00 9.28 -3.47
N ASN A 210 17.35 10.43 -3.21
CA ASN A 210 17.79 11.41 -2.22
C ASN A 210 17.82 10.83 -0.80
N ALA A 211 16.74 10.18 -0.39
CA ALA A 211 16.66 9.51 0.90
C ALA A 211 17.75 8.45 1.06
N THR A 212 17.92 7.59 0.04
CA THR A 212 18.94 6.53 0.02
C THR A 212 20.35 7.09 0.20
N PHE A 213 20.69 8.15 -0.56
CA PHE A 213 21.99 8.80 -0.47
C PHE A 213 22.22 9.45 0.89
N THR A 214 21.18 10.08 1.46
CA THR A 214 21.23 10.70 2.79
C THR A 214 21.40 9.64 3.88
N VAL A 215 20.67 8.53 3.82
CA VAL A 215 20.84 7.41 4.76
C VAL A 215 22.26 6.88 4.76
N ARG A 216 22.88 6.69 3.58
CA ARG A 216 24.27 6.17 3.48
C ARG A 216 25.29 7.06 4.17
N SER A 217 25.07 8.37 4.23
CA SER A 217 25.95 9.27 4.97
C SER A 217 25.90 9.10 6.49
N VAL A 218 24.84 8.51 7.03
CA VAL A 218 24.58 8.34 8.49
C VAL A 218 24.64 6.89 8.93
N ALA A 219 24.17 5.98 8.08
CA ALA A 219 24.04 4.54 8.35
C ALA A 219 24.56 3.74 7.13
N PRO A 220 25.90 3.64 6.96
CA PRO A 220 26.52 3.05 5.78
C PRO A 220 26.19 1.57 5.59
N GLU A 221 26.00 0.80 6.68
CA GLU A 221 25.78 -0.65 6.64
C GLU A 221 24.31 -1.07 6.66
N THR A 222 23.39 -0.16 7.01
CA THR A 222 21.96 -0.51 7.13
C THR A 222 21.38 -0.89 5.77
N PRO A 223 20.72 -2.05 5.63
CA PRO A 223 20.07 -2.44 4.38
C PRO A 223 19.02 -1.42 3.95
N ILE A 224 19.02 -1.02 2.67
CA ILE A 224 18.05 -0.11 2.09
C ILE A 224 17.32 -0.83 0.98
N PHE A 225 16.00 -0.93 1.13
CA PHE A 225 15.08 -1.44 0.13
C PHE A 225 14.39 -0.26 -0.54
N ALA A 226 14.54 -0.13 -1.86
CA ALA A 226 13.94 0.96 -2.62
C ALA A 226 13.08 0.43 -3.76
N THR A 227 11.97 1.11 -4.06
CA THR A 227 11.19 0.84 -5.27
C THR A 227 11.64 1.77 -6.41
N ALA A 228 11.73 1.22 -7.62
CA ALA A 228 11.97 1.98 -8.85
C ALA A 228 10.73 1.93 -9.75
N LYS A 229 10.31 3.09 -10.25
CA LYS A 229 9.15 3.24 -11.16
C LYS A 229 9.60 3.37 -12.62
N GLU A 230 10.80 3.91 -12.87
CA GLU A 230 11.34 4.14 -14.21
C GLU A 230 12.61 3.30 -14.44
N MET A 231 12.88 2.95 -15.71
CA MET A 231 14.04 2.11 -16.08
C MET A 231 15.40 2.66 -15.61
N PRO A 232 15.71 3.95 -15.78
CA PRO A 232 17.01 4.50 -15.37
C PRO A 232 17.24 4.39 -13.86
N SER A 233 16.18 4.44 -13.05
CA SER A 233 16.28 4.40 -11.59
C SER A 233 16.74 3.05 -11.07
N ASN A 234 16.60 1.99 -11.87
CA ASN A 234 17.13 0.67 -11.54
C ASN A 234 18.66 0.62 -11.47
N GLU A 235 19.33 1.53 -12.18
CA GLU A 235 20.79 1.68 -12.16
C GLU A 235 21.22 2.78 -11.16
N ILE A 236 20.42 3.84 -11.03
CA ILE A 236 20.74 4.98 -10.18
C ILE A 236 20.60 4.66 -8.68
N LEU A 237 19.56 3.93 -8.28
CA LEU A 237 19.32 3.61 -6.87
C LEU A 237 20.43 2.75 -6.24
N PRO A 238 20.99 1.72 -6.89
CA PRO A 238 22.17 1.02 -6.37
C PRO A 238 23.39 1.93 -6.25
N LEU A 239 23.61 2.84 -7.19
CA LEU A 239 24.69 3.83 -7.11
C LEU A 239 24.51 4.82 -5.96
N ALA A 240 23.25 5.15 -5.61
CA ALA A 240 22.94 5.93 -4.42
C ALA A 240 23.10 5.12 -3.11
N GLY A 241 23.27 3.80 -3.20
CA GLY A 241 23.50 2.91 -2.06
C GLY A 241 22.33 2.02 -1.67
N ALA A 242 21.30 1.87 -2.50
CA ALA A 242 20.23 0.91 -2.24
C ALA A 242 20.77 -0.53 -2.28
N SER A 243 20.45 -1.33 -1.25
CA SER A 243 20.84 -2.75 -1.17
C SER A 243 19.94 -3.64 -2.02
N HIS A 244 18.65 -3.27 -2.10
CA HIS A 244 17.64 -3.95 -2.89
C HIS A 244 16.84 -2.92 -3.66
N VAL A 245 16.73 -3.10 -4.98
CA VAL A 245 15.89 -2.27 -5.84
C VAL A 245 14.82 -3.15 -6.47
N LEU A 246 13.56 -2.77 -6.28
CA LEU A 246 12.42 -3.54 -6.74
C LEU A 246 11.60 -2.77 -7.76
N ARG A 247 11.35 -3.41 -8.89
CA ARG A 247 10.42 -2.93 -9.90
C ARG A 247 9.10 -3.70 -9.79
N LEU A 248 8.19 -3.12 -9.02
CA LEU A 248 6.88 -3.74 -8.75
C LEU A 248 6.04 -3.92 -10.02
N ASP A 249 6.11 -2.97 -10.95
CA ASP A 249 5.43 -3.06 -12.24
C ASP A 249 5.92 -4.25 -13.08
N GLU A 250 7.23 -4.50 -13.10
CA GLU A 250 7.82 -5.66 -13.78
C GLU A 250 7.48 -6.98 -13.08
N MET A 251 7.53 -7.00 -11.75
CA MET A 251 7.15 -8.20 -10.99
C MET A 251 5.70 -8.56 -11.24
N LEU A 252 4.80 -7.57 -11.12
CA LEU A 252 3.38 -7.77 -11.34
C LEU A 252 3.10 -8.15 -12.80
N GLY A 253 3.75 -7.46 -13.76
CA GLY A 253 3.60 -7.78 -15.18
C GLY A 253 4.04 -9.23 -15.51
N ARG A 254 5.16 -9.68 -14.95
CA ARG A 254 5.59 -11.09 -15.09
C ARG A 254 4.63 -12.06 -14.43
N PHE A 255 4.08 -11.71 -13.27
CA PHE A 255 3.06 -12.54 -12.62
C PHE A 255 1.81 -12.68 -13.50
N LEU A 256 1.26 -11.56 -14.00
CA LEU A 256 0.07 -11.57 -14.86
C LEU A 256 0.32 -12.34 -16.16
N ALA A 257 1.50 -12.18 -16.77
CA ALA A 257 1.89 -12.94 -17.97
C ALA A 257 1.99 -14.46 -17.69
N ARG A 258 2.50 -14.85 -16.51
CA ARG A 258 2.51 -16.27 -16.10
C ARG A 258 1.10 -16.82 -15.95
N CYS A 259 0.16 -16.04 -15.39
CA CYS A 259 -1.24 -16.48 -15.31
C CYS A 259 -1.86 -16.67 -16.71
N VAL A 260 -1.49 -15.83 -17.71
CA VAL A 260 -1.88 -16.05 -19.12
C VAL A 260 -1.23 -17.31 -19.66
N ALA A 261 0.07 -17.49 -19.45
CA ALA A 261 0.82 -18.66 -19.92
C ALA A 261 0.37 -19.96 -19.24
N ALA A 262 -0.13 -19.86 -18.00
CA ALA A 262 -0.68 -21.01 -17.28
C ALA A 262 -1.92 -21.60 -17.99
N ALA A 263 -2.65 -20.81 -18.78
CA ALA A 263 -3.66 -21.33 -19.70
C ALA A 263 -3.07 -22.23 -20.80
N SER A 264 -1.76 -22.22 -21.01
CA SER A 264 -1.05 -22.98 -22.06
C SER A 264 -0.40 -24.28 -21.60
N SER A 265 -0.80 -24.86 -20.46
CA SER A 265 -0.56 -26.28 -20.09
C SER A 265 0.78 -26.68 -19.45
N ARG A 266 1.65 -25.76 -19.01
CA ARG A 266 2.90 -26.13 -18.31
C ARG A 266 2.90 -25.65 -16.87
N SER A 267 3.68 -26.34 -16.02
CA SER A 267 3.95 -25.87 -14.66
C SER A 267 4.84 -24.62 -14.67
N HIS A 268 4.54 -23.67 -13.81
CA HIS A 268 5.31 -22.42 -13.67
C HIS A 268 5.91 -22.31 -12.28
N VAL A 269 7.22 -22.23 -12.19
CA VAL A 269 7.92 -22.02 -10.91
C VAL A 269 7.61 -20.63 -10.40
N VAL A 270 7.02 -20.56 -9.20
CA VAL A 270 6.68 -19.32 -8.50
C VAL A 270 7.61 -19.04 -7.32
N GLY A 271 8.39 -20.06 -6.90
CA GLY A 271 9.34 -19.91 -5.81
C GLY A 271 10.35 -21.04 -5.75
N GLU A 272 11.50 -20.75 -5.09
CA GLU A 272 12.57 -21.70 -4.93
C GLU A 272 13.26 -21.58 -3.57
N PHE A 273 13.63 -22.72 -2.99
CA PHE A 273 14.51 -22.86 -1.84
C PHE A 273 15.62 -23.85 -2.18
N GLY A 274 16.69 -23.34 -2.81
CA GLY A 274 17.74 -24.20 -3.35
C GLY A 274 17.19 -25.17 -4.41
N PRO A 275 17.29 -26.50 -4.23
CA PRO A 275 16.79 -27.46 -5.19
C PRO A 275 15.26 -27.68 -5.15
N LEU A 276 14.58 -27.22 -4.10
CA LEU A 276 13.13 -27.29 -3.95
C LEU A 276 12.47 -26.16 -4.71
N LEU A 277 11.61 -26.51 -5.66
CA LEU A 277 10.81 -25.59 -6.45
C LEU A 277 9.34 -25.69 -6.04
N ILE A 278 8.68 -24.54 -5.97
CA ILE A 278 7.24 -24.44 -5.82
C ILE A 278 6.69 -23.95 -7.15
N ALA A 279 5.70 -24.62 -7.69
CA ALA A 279 5.15 -24.31 -9.00
C ALA A 279 3.62 -24.32 -9.00
N GLU A 280 3.06 -23.49 -9.86
CA GLU A 280 1.64 -23.49 -10.20
C GLU A 280 1.40 -24.30 -11.47
N ALA A 281 0.31 -25.08 -11.50
CA ALA A 281 -0.09 -25.88 -12.63
C ALA A 281 -1.61 -25.86 -12.82
N PRO A 282 -2.14 -25.48 -14.00
CA PRO A 282 -3.57 -25.43 -14.24
C PRO A 282 -4.17 -26.84 -14.33
N ALA A 283 -5.22 -27.11 -13.56
CA ALA A 283 -5.83 -28.42 -13.50
C ALA A 283 -6.47 -28.85 -14.84
N PHE A 284 -7.06 -27.92 -15.59
CA PHE A 284 -7.76 -28.22 -16.86
C PHE A 284 -6.81 -28.81 -17.93
N SER A 285 -5.53 -28.47 -17.88
CA SER A 285 -4.53 -28.91 -18.85
C SER A 285 -3.85 -30.24 -18.50
N THR A 286 -4.21 -30.84 -17.36
CA THR A 286 -3.51 -31.99 -16.80
C THR A 286 -4.28 -33.31 -16.86
N GLY A 287 -5.56 -33.29 -17.26
CA GLY A 287 -6.43 -34.48 -17.17
C GLY A 287 -6.73 -34.93 -15.72
N LEU A 288 -6.38 -34.13 -14.73
CA LEU A 288 -6.62 -34.41 -13.31
C LEU A 288 -7.98 -33.91 -12.83
N ALA A 289 -8.66 -33.08 -13.61
CA ALA A 289 -9.97 -32.52 -13.25
C ALA A 289 -10.98 -33.63 -12.99
N GLY A 290 -11.76 -33.48 -11.91
CA GLY A 290 -12.74 -34.44 -11.44
C GLY A 290 -12.17 -35.55 -10.55
N ARG A 291 -10.85 -35.65 -10.37
CA ARG A 291 -10.22 -36.62 -9.44
C ARG A 291 -9.96 -35.97 -8.09
N THR A 292 -9.89 -36.78 -7.05
CA THR A 292 -9.34 -36.31 -5.76
C THR A 292 -7.82 -36.23 -5.82
N VAL A 293 -7.20 -35.45 -4.92
CA VAL A 293 -5.73 -35.42 -4.83
C VAL A 293 -5.15 -36.82 -4.63
N LYS A 294 -5.79 -37.65 -3.82
CA LYS A 294 -5.42 -39.05 -3.61
C LYS A 294 -5.49 -39.88 -4.90
N ASP A 295 -6.62 -39.80 -5.60
CA ASP A 295 -6.88 -40.60 -6.80
C ASP A 295 -6.14 -40.07 -8.04
N SER A 296 -5.60 -38.84 -7.97
CA SER A 296 -4.77 -38.27 -9.03
C SER A 296 -3.49 -39.06 -9.27
N GLY A 297 -3.00 -39.76 -8.24
CA GLY A 297 -1.74 -40.49 -8.28
C GLY A 297 -0.50 -39.61 -8.54
N LEU A 298 -0.62 -38.28 -8.38
CA LEU A 298 0.36 -37.29 -8.80
C LEU A 298 1.72 -37.51 -8.12
N ARG A 299 1.70 -37.78 -6.82
CA ARG A 299 2.92 -38.08 -6.06
C ARG A 299 3.60 -39.36 -6.55
N ALA A 300 2.83 -40.39 -6.86
CA ALA A 300 3.39 -41.68 -7.33
C ALA A 300 3.97 -41.58 -8.74
N SER A 301 3.33 -40.84 -9.64
CA SER A 301 3.73 -40.72 -11.04
C SER A 301 4.83 -39.71 -11.28
N THR A 302 4.85 -38.59 -10.54
CA THR A 302 5.79 -37.50 -10.79
C THR A 302 6.77 -37.23 -9.64
N GLY A 303 6.43 -37.65 -8.40
CA GLY A 303 7.15 -37.33 -7.19
C GLY A 303 6.79 -35.98 -6.59
N LEU A 304 5.91 -35.19 -7.24
CA LEU A 304 5.47 -33.89 -6.73
C LEU A 304 4.51 -34.04 -5.55
N ILE A 305 4.57 -33.10 -4.62
CA ILE A 305 3.56 -32.91 -3.58
C ILE A 305 2.57 -31.83 -4.00
N VAL A 306 1.29 -32.09 -3.84
CA VAL A 306 0.25 -31.05 -3.96
C VAL A 306 0.17 -30.31 -2.64
N ILE A 307 0.42 -29.00 -2.65
CA ILE A 307 0.28 -28.10 -1.50
C ILE A 307 -1.17 -27.71 -1.32
N GLY A 308 -1.87 -27.47 -2.41
CA GLY A 308 -3.26 -27.04 -2.46
C GLY A 308 -3.67 -26.62 -3.85
N GLY A 309 -4.77 -25.93 -3.95
CA GLY A 309 -5.22 -25.33 -5.20
C GLY A 309 -5.99 -24.03 -4.97
N TRP A 310 -5.83 -23.12 -5.90
CA TRP A 310 -6.60 -21.88 -5.96
C TRP A 310 -7.83 -22.07 -6.82
N GLU A 311 -8.97 -21.66 -6.30
CA GLU A 311 -10.21 -21.62 -7.07
C GLU A 311 -10.99 -20.36 -6.69
N LYS A 312 -11.27 -19.51 -7.67
CA LYS A 312 -12.06 -18.27 -7.49
C LYS A 312 -11.60 -17.41 -6.30
N GLY A 313 -10.28 -17.26 -6.15
CA GLY A 313 -9.67 -16.45 -5.10
C GLY A 313 -9.61 -17.09 -3.72
N SER A 314 -10.00 -18.35 -3.58
CA SER A 314 -9.87 -19.10 -2.34
C SER A 314 -8.80 -20.16 -2.46
N PHE A 315 -7.89 -20.22 -1.50
CA PHE A 315 -6.92 -21.30 -1.39
C PHE A 315 -7.52 -22.48 -0.63
N HIS A 316 -7.49 -23.63 -1.27
CA HIS A 316 -7.90 -24.90 -0.68
C HIS A 316 -6.66 -25.74 -0.36
N PRO A 317 -6.26 -25.88 0.91
CA PRO A 317 -5.12 -26.73 1.28
C PRO A 317 -5.36 -28.18 0.83
N ALA A 318 -4.31 -28.82 0.29
CA ALA A 318 -4.45 -30.17 -0.23
C ALA A 318 -4.84 -31.16 0.87
N THR A 319 -6.02 -31.71 0.83
CA THR A 319 -6.43 -32.90 1.58
C THR A 319 -6.49 -34.10 0.63
N PRO A 320 -6.40 -35.34 1.12
CA PRO A 320 -6.54 -36.52 0.23
C PRO A 320 -7.82 -36.48 -0.59
N ASP A 321 -8.91 -35.96 -0.01
CA ASP A 321 -10.25 -35.93 -0.59
C ASP A 321 -10.56 -34.62 -1.34
N LEU A 322 -9.61 -33.67 -1.41
CA LEU A 322 -9.78 -32.45 -2.19
C LEU A 322 -10.00 -32.80 -3.67
N VAL A 323 -11.17 -32.46 -4.19
CA VAL A 323 -11.50 -32.65 -5.61
C VAL A 323 -10.83 -31.56 -6.43
N ILE A 324 -10.08 -31.96 -7.43
CA ILE A 324 -9.43 -31.06 -8.39
C ILE A 324 -10.48 -30.62 -9.41
N THR A 325 -10.88 -29.37 -9.37
CA THR A 325 -11.84 -28.81 -10.32
C THR A 325 -11.16 -28.36 -11.61
N PRO A 326 -11.86 -28.27 -12.75
CA PRO A 326 -11.25 -27.79 -14.00
C PRO A 326 -10.70 -26.36 -13.91
N THR A 327 -11.28 -25.52 -13.05
CA THR A 327 -10.89 -24.10 -12.85
C THR A 327 -9.80 -23.92 -11.80
N MET A 328 -9.39 -24.99 -11.14
CA MET A 328 -8.39 -24.95 -10.08
C MET A 328 -6.97 -24.76 -10.63
N MET A 329 -6.22 -23.85 -10.04
CA MET A 329 -4.78 -23.75 -10.18
C MET A 329 -4.11 -24.53 -9.05
N LEU A 330 -3.48 -25.65 -9.38
CA LEU A 330 -2.75 -26.47 -8.42
C LEU A 330 -1.46 -25.80 -8.02
N LEU A 331 -1.15 -25.81 -6.73
CA LEU A 331 0.14 -25.45 -6.18
C LEU A 331 0.88 -26.75 -5.81
N VAL A 332 2.05 -26.96 -6.41
CA VAL A 332 2.83 -28.19 -6.24
C VAL A 332 4.26 -27.88 -5.83
N ALA A 333 4.90 -28.81 -5.12
CA ALA A 333 6.31 -28.70 -4.75
C ALA A 333 7.09 -29.94 -5.17
N GLY A 334 8.34 -29.70 -5.59
CA GLY A 334 9.27 -30.74 -5.97
C GLY A 334 10.58 -30.20 -6.53
N ASN A 335 11.41 -31.04 -7.12
CA ASN A 335 12.62 -30.61 -7.83
C ASN A 335 12.34 -30.39 -9.33
N ARG A 336 13.34 -29.87 -10.05
CA ARG A 336 13.24 -29.57 -11.48
C ARG A 336 12.88 -30.82 -12.31
N GLU A 337 13.49 -31.97 -12.03
CA GLU A 337 13.20 -33.20 -12.74
C GLU A 337 11.75 -33.68 -12.55
N GLN A 338 11.21 -33.53 -11.33
CA GLN A 338 9.83 -33.87 -11.02
C GLN A 338 8.84 -32.97 -11.75
N LEU A 339 9.12 -31.67 -11.84
CA LEU A 339 8.31 -30.71 -12.61
C LEU A 339 8.35 -31.01 -14.12
N GLU A 340 9.53 -31.27 -14.67
CA GLU A 340 9.66 -31.67 -16.08
C GLU A 340 8.94 -32.98 -16.38
N ARG A 341 8.95 -33.94 -15.45
CA ARG A 341 8.18 -35.18 -15.56
C ARG A 341 6.69 -34.93 -15.56
N PHE A 342 6.22 -34.05 -14.70
CA PHE A 342 4.83 -33.59 -14.65
C PHE A 342 4.42 -32.98 -15.99
N ASP A 343 5.20 -32.05 -16.53
CA ASP A 343 4.90 -31.38 -17.80
C ASP A 343 4.89 -32.35 -18.97
N ARG A 344 5.80 -33.34 -18.99
CA ARG A 344 5.84 -34.39 -20.06
C ARG A 344 4.69 -35.38 -19.98
N THR A 345 4.22 -35.69 -18.76
CA THR A 345 3.26 -36.80 -18.55
C THR A 345 1.81 -36.33 -18.55
N LEU A 346 1.56 -35.13 -18.03
CA LEU A 346 0.21 -34.65 -17.73
C LEU A 346 -0.18 -33.42 -18.55
N ALA A 347 0.79 -32.65 -19.06
CA ALA A 347 0.46 -31.46 -19.84
C ALA A 347 -0.11 -31.85 -21.22
N THR A 348 -1.29 -31.36 -21.53
CA THR A 348 -1.88 -31.50 -22.86
C THR A 348 -1.12 -30.59 -23.84
N PRO A 349 -0.88 -31.01 -25.12
CA PRO A 349 -0.25 -30.13 -26.08
C PRO A 349 -0.98 -28.81 -26.18
N ALA A 350 -0.24 -27.71 -26.07
CA ALA A 350 -0.80 -26.37 -26.13
C ALA A 350 -1.58 -26.18 -27.43
N ARG A 351 -2.88 -25.89 -27.32
CA ARG A 351 -3.62 -25.34 -28.45
C ARG A 351 -2.99 -23.95 -28.73
N ALA A 352 -2.83 -23.60 -30.03
CA ALA A 352 -2.36 -22.26 -30.38
C ALA A 352 -3.25 -21.24 -29.66
N ALA A 353 -2.72 -20.61 -28.60
CA ALA A 353 -3.48 -19.68 -27.78
C ALA A 353 -3.83 -18.44 -28.60
N ALA A 354 -5.08 -18.02 -28.53
CA ALA A 354 -5.47 -16.73 -29.09
C ALA A 354 -4.69 -15.60 -28.36
N PRO A 355 -4.37 -14.48 -29.04
CA PRO A 355 -3.69 -13.37 -28.42
C PRO A 355 -4.42 -12.89 -27.16
N ALA A 356 -3.69 -12.68 -26.05
CA ALA A 356 -4.25 -12.14 -24.83
C ALA A 356 -4.67 -10.69 -25.01
N LEU A 357 -5.81 -10.30 -24.45
CA LEU A 357 -6.31 -8.93 -24.49
C LEU A 357 -5.90 -8.18 -23.21
N ILE A 358 -5.01 -7.19 -23.34
CA ILE A 358 -4.54 -6.37 -22.22
C ILE A 358 -5.31 -5.06 -22.20
N ILE A 359 -6.04 -4.81 -21.12
CA ILE A 359 -6.74 -3.55 -20.89
C ILE A 359 -5.84 -2.62 -20.07
N GLY A 360 -5.40 -1.53 -20.72
CA GLY A 360 -4.49 -0.53 -20.19
C GLY A 360 -3.02 -0.73 -20.60
N ALA A 361 -2.44 0.25 -21.30
CA ALA A 361 -1.03 0.30 -21.69
C ALA A 361 -0.16 1.10 -20.69
N GLY A 362 -0.52 1.09 -19.41
CA GLY A 362 0.27 1.64 -18.31
C GLY A 362 1.55 0.83 -18.06
N ARG A 363 2.30 1.17 -16.99
CA ARG A 363 3.55 0.47 -16.66
C ARG A 363 3.36 -1.05 -16.52
N VAL A 364 2.34 -1.47 -15.76
CA VAL A 364 2.04 -2.91 -15.56
C VAL A 364 1.63 -3.58 -16.87
N GLY A 365 0.72 -2.97 -17.65
CA GLY A 365 0.30 -3.53 -18.94
C GLY A 365 1.46 -3.71 -19.92
N ARG A 366 2.36 -2.71 -20.01
CA ARG A 366 3.57 -2.81 -20.83
C ARG A 366 4.54 -3.89 -20.31
N ALA A 367 4.67 -4.02 -18.99
CA ALA A 367 5.49 -5.08 -18.41
C ALA A 367 4.89 -6.47 -18.67
N THR A 368 3.56 -6.61 -18.60
CA THR A 368 2.85 -7.85 -18.97
C THR A 368 3.09 -8.18 -20.43
N ALA A 369 2.95 -7.23 -21.34
CA ALA A 369 3.17 -7.43 -22.76
C ALA A 369 4.61 -7.89 -23.08
N ARG A 370 5.62 -7.24 -22.47
CA ARG A 370 7.02 -7.67 -22.61
C ARG A 370 7.23 -9.10 -22.12
N ALA A 371 6.64 -9.45 -20.98
CA ALA A 371 6.76 -10.81 -20.44
C ALA A 371 6.05 -11.83 -21.34
N LEU A 372 4.88 -11.52 -21.90
CA LEU A 372 4.19 -12.38 -22.87
C LEU A 372 5.00 -12.56 -24.16
N ALA A 373 5.60 -11.48 -24.68
CA ALA A 373 6.48 -11.55 -25.84
C ALA A 373 7.70 -12.46 -25.59
N GLN A 374 8.31 -12.42 -24.39
CA GLN A 374 9.39 -13.34 -24.00
C GLN A 374 8.94 -14.81 -23.94
N MET A 375 7.65 -15.05 -23.72
CA MET A 375 7.03 -16.39 -23.71
C MET A 375 6.45 -16.76 -25.08
N GLU A 376 6.67 -15.94 -26.12
CA GLU A 376 6.13 -16.12 -27.48
C GLU A 376 4.58 -16.14 -27.53
N ILE A 377 3.92 -15.46 -26.58
CA ILE A 377 2.47 -15.34 -26.51
C ILE A 377 2.03 -14.00 -27.14
N GLY A 378 1.17 -14.08 -28.15
CA GLY A 378 0.59 -12.90 -28.81
C GLY A 378 -0.29 -12.11 -27.84
N HIS A 379 -0.33 -10.78 -28.02
CA HIS A 379 -1.17 -9.91 -27.23
C HIS A 379 -1.73 -8.74 -28.05
N ARG A 380 -2.78 -8.11 -27.53
CA ARG A 380 -3.37 -6.86 -28.05
C ARG A 380 -3.69 -5.94 -26.88
N PHE A 381 -3.67 -4.64 -27.15
CA PHE A 381 -4.04 -3.62 -26.15
C PHE A 381 -5.39 -2.99 -26.44
N VAL A 382 -6.09 -2.63 -25.35
CA VAL A 382 -7.10 -1.56 -25.35
C VAL A 382 -6.56 -0.44 -24.46
N GLU A 383 -6.40 0.76 -25.03
CA GLU A 383 -5.88 1.91 -24.30
C GLU A 383 -6.69 3.16 -24.64
N ARG A 384 -7.10 3.89 -23.60
CA ARG A 384 -7.92 5.09 -23.76
C ARG A 384 -7.16 6.28 -24.35
N VAL A 385 -5.86 6.38 -24.04
CA VAL A 385 -5.01 7.50 -24.43
C VAL A 385 -4.18 7.13 -25.66
N SER A 386 -4.43 7.81 -26.77
CA SER A 386 -3.64 7.63 -27.99
C SER A 386 -2.15 7.88 -27.75
N GLY A 387 -1.29 7.04 -28.36
CA GLY A 387 0.17 7.15 -28.27
C GLY A 387 0.78 6.64 -26.96
N ARG A 388 0.00 6.11 -26.03
CA ARG A 388 0.51 5.55 -24.77
C ARG A 388 1.02 4.11 -24.90
N SER A 389 0.46 3.36 -25.83
CA SER A 389 0.89 1.98 -26.10
C SER A 389 2.23 1.95 -26.83
N PRO A 390 3.14 1.02 -26.48
CA PRO A 390 4.38 0.80 -27.20
C PRO A 390 4.19 0.07 -28.55
N ASP A 391 3.03 -0.50 -28.78
CA ASP A 391 2.68 -1.30 -29.97
C ASP A 391 1.37 -0.76 -30.59
N PRO A 392 1.47 0.28 -31.43
CA PRO A 392 0.29 0.90 -32.05
C PRO A 392 -0.48 -0.06 -32.97
N ASP A 393 0.20 -0.98 -33.67
CA ASP A 393 -0.39 -1.89 -34.65
C ASP A 393 -1.29 -2.95 -33.99
N HIS A 394 -1.00 -3.27 -32.72
CA HIS A 394 -1.81 -4.21 -31.93
C HIS A 394 -2.60 -3.50 -30.82
N THR A 395 -2.91 -2.20 -31.01
CA THR A 395 -3.65 -1.41 -30.03
C THR A 395 -4.94 -0.85 -30.60
N VAL A 396 -6.04 -1.11 -29.92
CA VAL A 396 -7.31 -0.41 -30.16
C VAL A 396 -7.38 0.76 -29.18
N VAL A 397 -7.47 1.97 -29.74
CA VAL A 397 -7.61 3.21 -28.95
C VAL A 397 -9.08 3.45 -28.66
N GLY A 398 -9.45 3.44 -27.37
CA GLY A 398 -10.84 3.68 -26.96
C GLY A 398 -11.09 3.31 -25.50
N ASP A 399 -12.34 3.53 -25.07
CA ASP A 399 -12.76 3.15 -23.73
C ASP A 399 -13.11 1.66 -23.71
N ALA A 400 -12.46 0.90 -22.80
CA ALA A 400 -12.74 -0.51 -22.60
C ALA A 400 -14.16 -0.81 -22.07
N ALA A 401 -14.90 0.20 -21.62
CA ALA A 401 -16.31 0.10 -21.27
C ALA A 401 -17.24 0.16 -22.50
N ASP A 402 -16.70 0.50 -23.68
CA ASP A 402 -17.46 0.49 -24.94
C ASP A 402 -17.39 -0.89 -25.59
N LEU A 403 -18.58 -1.48 -25.84
CA LEU A 403 -18.72 -2.79 -26.46
C LEU A 403 -18.09 -2.86 -27.86
N LYS A 404 -18.17 -1.78 -28.65
CA LYS A 404 -17.60 -1.72 -29.99
C LYS A 404 -16.08 -1.78 -29.95
N VAL A 405 -15.47 -1.03 -29.05
CA VAL A 405 -14.02 -1.03 -28.79
C VAL A 405 -13.55 -2.43 -28.39
N MET A 406 -14.25 -3.08 -27.50
CA MET A 406 -13.91 -4.42 -27.04
C MET A 406 -14.10 -5.51 -28.11
N HIS A 407 -15.12 -5.37 -28.98
CA HIS A 407 -15.30 -6.27 -30.13
C HIS A 407 -14.17 -6.10 -31.14
N GLU A 408 -13.80 -4.86 -31.47
CA GLU A 408 -12.68 -4.55 -32.36
C GLU A 408 -11.35 -5.09 -31.79
N ALA A 409 -11.13 -4.95 -30.50
CA ALA A 409 -9.96 -5.47 -29.79
C ALA A 409 -9.92 -7.00 -29.76
N GLY A 410 -11.02 -7.68 -30.06
CA GLY A 410 -11.07 -9.14 -30.18
C GLY A 410 -11.53 -9.87 -28.92
N LEU A 411 -12.30 -9.24 -28.03
CA LEU A 411 -12.84 -9.87 -26.81
C LEU A 411 -13.58 -11.18 -27.09
N LEU A 412 -14.28 -11.29 -28.21
CA LEU A 412 -15.02 -12.50 -28.59
C LEU A 412 -14.11 -13.66 -29.04
N ARG A 413 -12.85 -13.40 -29.32
CA ARG A 413 -11.90 -14.37 -29.88
C ARG A 413 -10.73 -14.69 -28.94
N THR A 414 -10.48 -13.84 -27.95
CA THR A 414 -9.42 -14.08 -26.95
C THR A 414 -9.85 -15.14 -25.95
N ASP A 415 -8.87 -15.90 -25.46
CA ASP A 415 -9.07 -16.83 -24.34
C ASP A 415 -8.81 -16.19 -22.99
N THR A 416 -8.08 -15.05 -22.97
CA THR A 416 -7.68 -14.38 -21.72
C THR A 416 -7.75 -12.86 -21.85
N VAL A 417 -8.35 -12.22 -20.84
CA VAL A 417 -8.36 -10.76 -20.63
C VAL A 417 -7.51 -10.42 -19.40
N VAL A 418 -6.58 -9.48 -19.56
CA VAL A 418 -5.72 -8.98 -18.47
C VAL A 418 -6.05 -7.52 -18.19
N ILE A 419 -6.59 -7.24 -17.02
CA ILE A 419 -7.00 -5.89 -16.59
C ILE A 419 -5.89 -5.29 -15.74
N THR A 420 -5.20 -4.25 -16.24
CA THR A 420 -4.01 -3.66 -15.63
C THR A 420 -4.19 -2.22 -15.15
N GLY A 421 -5.43 -1.74 -15.09
CA GLY A 421 -5.76 -0.39 -14.65
C GLY A 421 -5.21 -0.07 -13.25
N HIS A 422 -4.97 1.22 -12.98
CA HIS A 422 -4.54 1.67 -11.67
C HIS A 422 -5.72 1.84 -10.70
N ASP A 423 -6.89 2.15 -11.23
CA ASP A 423 -8.13 2.39 -10.50
C ASP A 423 -8.87 1.06 -10.30
N ASP A 424 -9.00 0.64 -9.04
CA ASP A 424 -9.65 -0.63 -8.68
C ASP A 424 -11.15 -0.62 -8.99
N ASP A 425 -11.84 0.51 -8.89
CA ASP A 425 -13.26 0.62 -9.21
C ASP A 425 -13.50 0.39 -10.71
N ALA A 426 -12.63 0.98 -11.55
CA ALA A 426 -12.63 0.72 -12.98
C ALA A 426 -12.30 -0.75 -13.29
N ASN A 427 -11.35 -1.36 -12.60
CA ASN A 427 -10.99 -2.76 -12.78
C ASN A 427 -12.15 -3.70 -12.42
N ILE A 428 -12.87 -3.42 -11.33
CA ILE A 428 -14.07 -4.17 -10.92
C ILE A 428 -15.16 -4.05 -12.00
N TYR A 429 -15.42 -2.83 -12.46
CA TYR A 429 -16.42 -2.60 -13.52
C TYR A 429 -16.08 -3.38 -14.79
N LEU A 430 -14.84 -3.27 -15.26
CA LEU A 430 -14.37 -3.98 -16.47
C LEU A 430 -14.39 -5.51 -16.31
N THR A 431 -14.14 -6.00 -15.12
CA THR A 431 -14.26 -7.44 -14.81
C THR A 431 -15.69 -7.92 -14.97
N VAL A 432 -16.67 -7.23 -14.37
CA VAL A 432 -18.10 -7.53 -14.54
C VAL A 432 -18.52 -7.43 -16.00
N PHE A 433 -18.07 -6.38 -16.70
CA PHE A 433 -18.39 -6.13 -18.09
C PHE A 433 -17.88 -7.26 -19.01
N CYS A 434 -16.60 -7.65 -18.88
CA CYS A 434 -16.01 -8.75 -19.65
C CYS A 434 -16.70 -10.09 -19.35
N ARG A 435 -16.95 -10.39 -18.09
CA ARG A 435 -17.61 -11.63 -17.65
C ARG A 435 -19.04 -11.74 -18.19
N ARG A 436 -19.75 -10.62 -18.25
CA ARG A 436 -21.12 -10.58 -18.84
C ARG A 436 -21.11 -10.89 -20.33
N ILE A 437 -20.13 -10.38 -21.08
CA ILE A 437 -20.05 -10.58 -22.53
C ILE A 437 -19.51 -11.97 -22.87
N ARG A 438 -18.51 -12.41 -22.15
CA ARG A 438 -17.82 -13.70 -22.32
C ARG A 438 -17.77 -14.43 -20.97
N PRO A 439 -18.80 -15.23 -20.64
CA PRO A 439 -18.85 -15.98 -19.38
C PRO A 439 -17.70 -16.99 -19.18
N ASP A 440 -17.11 -17.44 -20.28
CA ASP A 440 -16.08 -18.47 -20.38
C ASP A 440 -14.63 -17.91 -20.44
N VAL A 441 -14.45 -16.61 -20.70
CA VAL A 441 -13.12 -16.01 -20.84
C VAL A 441 -12.37 -15.99 -19.50
N GLN A 442 -11.09 -16.31 -19.51
CA GLN A 442 -10.25 -16.14 -18.33
C GLN A 442 -10.01 -14.63 -18.07
N ILE A 443 -10.26 -14.18 -16.87
CA ILE A 443 -10.06 -12.79 -16.46
C ILE A 443 -8.98 -12.74 -15.38
N ILE A 444 -7.89 -12.05 -15.68
CA ILE A 444 -6.78 -11.80 -14.78
C ILE A 444 -6.80 -10.30 -14.45
N ALA A 445 -6.89 -9.93 -13.19
CA ALA A 445 -7.02 -8.54 -12.78
C ALA A 445 -5.91 -8.12 -11.80
N ARG A 446 -5.50 -6.87 -11.92
CA ARG A 446 -4.69 -6.19 -10.92
C ARG A 446 -5.59 -5.57 -9.86
N ALA A 447 -5.23 -5.71 -8.58
CA ALA A 447 -5.71 -4.86 -7.50
C ALA A 447 -4.59 -3.89 -7.08
N THR A 448 -4.94 -2.65 -6.77
CA THR A 448 -4.02 -1.70 -6.13
C THR A 448 -4.01 -1.95 -4.62
N HIS A 449 -5.18 -2.14 -4.03
CA HIS A 449 -5.36 -2.40 -2.60
C HIS A 449 -5.80 -3.84 -2.34
N GLU A 450 -5.21 -4.47 -1.32
CA GLU A 450 -5.54 -5.85 -0.91
C GLU A 450 -7.04 -6.03 -0.61
N ARG A 451 -7.68 -5.05 0.03
CA ARG A 451 -9.13 -5.07 0.34
C ARG A 451 -10.03 -5.28 -0.87
N ASN A 452 -9.58 -4.94 -2.08
CA ASN A 452 -10.37 -5.04 -3.32
C ASN A 452 -10.22 -6.39 -4.02
N VAL A 453 -9.29 -7.24 -3.58
CA VAL A 453 -9.05 -8.58 -4.16
C VAL A 453 -10.30 -9.45 -4.11
N ALA A 454 -10.91 -9.60 -2.93
CA ALA A 454 -12.12 -10.37 -2.76
C ALA A 454 -13.30 -9.81 -3.60
N THR A 455 -13.33 -8.49 -3.81
CA THR A 455 -14.37 -7.87 -4.64
C THR A 455 -14.15 -8.15 -6.13
N LEU A 456 -12.90 -8.11 -6.62
CA LEU A 456 -12.56 -8.50 -7.99
C LEU A 456 -12.89 -9.97 -8.29
N HIS A 457 -12.61 -10.88 -7.36
CA HIS A 457 -13.02 -12.28 -7.50
C HIS A 457 -14.55 -12.43 -7.55
N ARG A 458 -15.30 -11.74 -6.68
CA ARG A 458 -16.77 -11.75 -6.74
C ARG A 458 -17.31 -11.12 -8.03
N ALA A 459 -16.59 -10.15 -8.60
CA ALA A 459 -16.92 -9.55 -9.90
C ALA A 459 -16.69 -10.52 -11.06
N GLY A 460 -15.96 -11.62 -10.85
CA GLY A 460 -15.73 -12.68 -11.82
C GLY A 460 -14.30 -12.79 -12.33
N ALA A 461 -13.31 -12.15 -11.68
CA ALA A 461 -11.91 -12.39 -11.99
C ALA A 461 -11.48 -13.79 -11.51
N ASP A 462 -10.80 -14.53 -12.37
CA ASP A 462 -10.25 -15.84 -12.06
C ASP A 462 -8.95 -15.72 -11.25
N PHE A 463 -8.12 -14.74 -11.60
CA PHE A 463 -6.88 -14.42 -10.92
C PHE A 463 -6.82 -12.94 -10.58
N VAL A 464 -6.43 -12.64 -9.36
CA VAL A 464 -6.20 -11.27 -8.90
C VAL A 464 -4.85 -11.21 -8.19
N MET A 465 -4.05 -10.20 -8.47
CA MET A 465 -2.83 -9.92 -7.72
C MET A 465 -2.84 -8.49 -7.20
N SER A 466 -2.65 -8.35 -5.89
CA SER A 466 -2.51 -7.06 -5.24
C SER A 466 -1.10 -6.52 -5.37
N TYR A 467 -0.99 -5.28 -5.86
CA TYR A 467 0.27 -4.55 -5.96
C TYR A 467 0.94 -4.35 -4.59
N THR A 468 0.14 -4.01 -3.57
CA THR A 468 0.63 -3.79 -2.21
C THR A 468 1.07 -5.09 -1.53
N THR A 469 0.33 -6.17 -1.74
CA THR A 469 0.66 -7.49 -1.18
C THR A 469 1.97 -8.02 -1.77
N LEU A 470 2.16 -7.86 -3.08
CA LEU A 470 3.40 -8.24 -3.76
C LEU A 470 4.61 -7.46 -3.21
N ALA A 471 4.45 -6.14 -3.03
CA ALA A 471 5.49 -5.29 -2.46
C ALA A 471 5.82 -5.68 -1.02
N ALA A 472 4.80 -5.89 -0.20
CA ALA A 472 4.97 -6.30 1.19
C ALA A 472 5.68 -7.65 1.31
N GLY A 473 5.31 -8.64 0.48
CA GLY A 473 5.99 -9.92 0.40
C GLY A 473 7.48 -9.80 0.07
N ALA A 474 7.81 -8.94 -0.90
CA ALA A 474 9.21 -8.73 -1.31
C ALA A 474 10.05 -8.08 -0.20
N VAL A 475 9.51 -7.10 0.52
CA VAL A 475 10.18 -6.49 1.68
C VAL A 475 10.36 -7.49 2.82
N CYS A 476 9.32 -8.26 3.17
CA CYS A 476 9.41 -9.29 4.20
C CYS A 476 10.43 -10.37 3.83
N ASN A 477 10.50 -10.77 2.56
CA ASN A 477 11.50 -11.71 2.09
C ASN A 477 12.93 -11.16 2.24
N ALA A 478 13.16 -9.89 1.88
CA ALA A 478 14.45 -9.23 2.06
C ALA A 478 14.83 -9.12 3.56
N LEU A 479 13.86 -8.77 4.42
CA LEU A 479 14.06 -8.70 5.88
C LEU A 479 14.38 -10.06 6.51
N SER A 480 13.84 -11.15 5.99
CA SER A 480 14.09 -12.51 6.47
C SER A 480 15.30 -13.18 5.82
N GLY A 481 16.10 -12.45 5.03
CA GLY A 481 17.27 -12.98 4.35
C GLY A 481 16.95 -14.10 3.37
N GLY A 482 15.81 -14.04 2.67
CA GLY A 482 15.37 -15.04 1.70
C GLY A 482 14.68 -16.27 2.31
N ASN A 483 14.34 -16.23 3.59
CA ASN A 483 13.69 -17.36 4.28
C ASN A 483 12.15 -17.32 4.28
N LEU A 484 11.57 -16.28 3.72
CA LEU A 484 10.12 -16.12 3.53
C LEU A 484 9.83 -15.82 2.06
N LEU A 485 9.01 -16.61 1.44
CA LEU A 485 8.57 -16.43 0.06
C LEU A 485 7.05 -16.39 0.03
N MET A 486 6.47 -15.31 -0.42
CA MET A 486 5.06 -15.28 -0.77
C MET A 486 4.87 -16.01 -2.10
N VAL A 487 4.25 -17.17 -2.04
CA VAL A 487 4.04 -18.06 -3.21
C VAL A 487 2.84 -17.57 -4.01
N ALA A 488 1.77 -17.23 -3.31
CA ALA A 488 0.55 -16.68 -3.89
C ALA A 488 -0.15 -15.80 -2.83
N GLU A 489 -1.23 -15.14 -3.20
CA GLU A 489 -1.93 -14.27 -2.26
C GLU A 489 -2.43 -15.06 -1.03
N GLY A 490 -1.95 -14.65 0.15
CA GLY A 490 -2.28 -15.31 1.41
C GLY A 490 -1.63 -16.68 1.66
N VAL A 491 -0.70 -17.15 0.79
CA VAL A 491 0.07 -18.39 0.99
C VAL A 491 1.55 -18.11 1.00
N ASN A 492 2.20 -18.44 2.11
CA ASN A 492 3.61 -18.25 2.33
C ASN A 492 4.36 -19.58 2.39
N ALA A 493 5.53 -19.62 1.79
CA ALA A 493 6.52 -20.64 2.02
C ALA A 493 7.65 -20.05 2.87
N PHE A 494 8.03 -20.71 3.94
CA PHE A 494 8.97 -20.17 4.88
C PHE A 494 9.89 -21.24 5.48
N ARG A 495 11.09 -20.82 5.85
CA ARG A 495 12.10 -21.65 6.46
C ARG A 495 12.22 -21.33 7.94
N VAL A 496 12.14 -22.34 8.77
CA VAL A 496 12.33 -22.22 10.22
C VAL A 496 13.23 -23.34 10.74
N ARG A 497 14.00 -23.04 11.77
CA ARG A 497 14.74 -24.07 12.53
C ARG A 497 13.74 -25.04 13.15
N THR A 498 14.03 -26.35 13.09
CA THR A 498 13.17 -27.36 13.74
C THR A 498 12.98 -27.02 15.22
N PRO A 499 11.73 -26.82 15.68
CA PRO A 499 11.45 -26.51 17.06
C PRO A 499 11.92 -27.64 18.01
N ALA A 500 12.47 -27.28 19.17
CA ALA A 500 12.97 -28.25 20.14
C ALA A 500 11.89 -29.28 20.58
N ALA A 501 10.62 -28.86 20.63
CA ALA A 501 9.49 -29.73 20.97
C ALA A 501 9.24 -30.85 19.94
N LEU A 502 9.82 -30.76 18.75
CA LEU A 502 9.67 -31.73 17.65
C LEU A 502 10.89 -32.63 17.48
N HIS A 503 12.00 -32.37 18.19
CA HIS A 503 13.21 -33.18 18.09
C HIS A 503 12.95 -34.65 18.47
N GLY A 504 13.45 -35.57 17.67
CA GLY A 504 13.29 -37.01 17.85
C GLY A 504 11.92 -37.58 17.48
N ARG A 505 10.98 -36.74 17.02
CA ARG A 505 9.66 -37.20 16.58
C ARG A 505 9.68 -37.50 15.09
N ARG A 506 8.92 -38.54 14.66
CA ARG A 506 8.67 -38.75 13.24
C ARG A 506 7.76 -37.61 12.71
N LEU A 507 7.91 -37.29 11.43
CA LEU A 507 7.12 -36.24 10.79
C LEU A 507 5.61 -36.49 10.92
N ALA A 508 5.17 -37.74 10.76
CA ALA A 508 3.78 -38.14 10.98
C ALA A 508 3.28 -37.88 12.40
N ASP A 509 4.12 -38.16 13.42
CA ASP A 509 3.76 -37.99 14.82
C ASP A 509 3.82 -36.53 15.29
N SER A 510 4.42 -35.65 14.50
CA SER A 510 4.51 -34.22 14.79
C SER A 510 3.14 -33.51 14.72
N LYS A 511 2.21 -34.05 13.91
CA LYS A 511 0.89 -33.50 13.63
C LYS A 511 0.90 -32.02 13.23
N LEU A 512 2.00 -31.54 12.65
CA LEU A 512 2.19 -30.13 12.29
C LEU A 512 1.04 -29.62 11.44
N ARG A 513 0.66 -30.40 10.41
CA ARG A 513 -0.43 -30.01 9.52
C ARG A 513 -1.79 -29.91 10.23
N GLU A 514 -2.11 -30.86 11.10
CA GLU A 514 -3.37 -30.87 11.83
C GLU A 514 -3.46 -29.74 12.86
N THR A 515 -2.32 -29.38 13.46
CA THR A 515 -2.24 -28.45 14.59
C THR A 515 -1.97 -27.01 14.19
N THR A 516 -1.36 -26.78 13.03
CA THR A 516 -0.97 -25.44 12.56
C THR A 516 -1.50 -25.12 11.16
N GLY A 517 -1.95 -26.11 10.39
CA GLY A 517 -2.31 -25.93 8.98
C GLY A 517 -1.09 -25.90 8.02
N CYS A 518 0.15 -25.90 8.54
CA CYS A 518 1.35 -25.85 7.73
C CYS A 518 1.74 -27.23 7.18
N LEU A 519 2.10 -27.30 5.91
CA LEU A 519 2.61 -28.48 5.25
C LEU A 519 4.15 -28.41 5.16
N VAL A 520 4.85 -29.49 5.59
CA VAL A 520 6.30 -29.64 5.40
C VAL A 520 6.56 -30.10 3.97
N ILE A 521 7.22 -29.27 3.17
CA ILE A 521 7.56 -29.56 1.77
C ILE A 521 9.03 -29.95 1.60
N GLY A 522 9.87 -29.66 2.59
CA GLY A 522 11.27 -30.02 2.58
C GLY A 522 11.89 -29.93 3.96
N ILE A 523 13.04 -30.57 4.10
CA ILE A 523 13.89 -30.50 5.30
C ILE A 523 15.29 -30.20 4.82
N GLN A 524 15.90 -29.13 5.33
CA GLN A 524 17.27 -28.77 5.01
C GLN A 524 18.19 -29.17 6.15
N ASP A 525 19.25 -29.93 5.83
CA ASP A 525 20.29 -30.34 6.74
C ASP A 525 21.65 -29.88 6.18
N GLY A 526 22.16 -28.77 6.70
CA GLY A 526 23.34 -28.12 6.13
C GLY A 526 23.14 -27.76 4.65
N PRO A 527 24.00 -28.28 3.73
CA PRO A 527 23.86 -28.05 2.29
C PRO A 527 22.83 -28.97 1.63
N ALA A 528 22.45 -30.08 2.27
CA ALA A 528 21.52 -31.05 1.72
C ALA A 528 20.06 -30.63 1.96
N THR A 529 19.22 -30.83 0.97
CA THR A 529 17.77 -30.59 1.07
C THR A 529 17.02 -31.86 0.72
N LEU A 530 16.32 -32.42 1.71
CA LEU A 530 15.38 -33.52 1.48
C LEU A 530 14.05 -32.94 1.00
N ILE A 531 13.73 -33.18 -0.26
CA ILE A 531 12.49 -32.71 -0.86
C ILE A 531 11.40 -33.76 -0.64
N ASN A 532 10.21 -33.33 -0.26
CA ASN A 532 9.03 -34.17 -0.03
C ASN A 532 9.31 -35.30 1.00
N PRO A 533 9.71 -34.97 2.25
CA PRO A 533 10.07 -35.96 3.25
C PRO A 533 8.95 -36.99 3.47
N GLY A 534 9.34 -38.22 3.74
CA GLY A 534 8.40 -39.29 4.07
C GLY A 534 7.83 -39.11 5.48
N PRO A 535 6.68 -39.74 5.79
CA PRO A 535 6.04 -39.64 7.11
C PRO A 535 6.91 -40.19 8.25
N ASP A 536 7.80 -41.13 7.96
CA ASP A 536 8.67 -41.79 8.95
C ASP A 536 9.98 -41.04 9.20
N HIS A 537 10.23 -39.91 8.51
CA HIS A 537 11.44 -39.12 8.73
C HIS A 537 11.46 -38.56 10.16
N VAL A 538 12.56 -38.75 10.85
CA VAL A 538 12.78 -38.27 12.22
C VAL A 538 13.37 -36.86 12.15
N LEU A 539 12.73 -35.93 12.88
CA LEU A 539 13.14 -34.52 12.94
C LEU A 539 14.31 -34.37 13.92
N GLU A 540 15.45 -33.92 13.42
CA GLU A 540 16.69 -33.82 14.21
C GLU A 540 17.01 -32.38 14.60
N PRO A 541 17.75 -32.17 15.70
CA PRO A 541 18.30 -30.86 16.06
C PRO A 541 19.23 -30.34 14.96
N GLY A 542 19.09 -29.06 14.61
CA GLY A 542 19.97 -28.45 13.61
C GLY A 542 19.40 -28.41 12.19
N GLN A 543 18.36 -29.20 11.90
CA GLN A 543 17.65 -29.17 10.63
C GLN A 543 16.73 -27.95 10.55
N ASP A 544 16.51 -27.45 9.32
CA ASP A 544 15.53 -26.41 9.00
C ASP A 544 14.34 -27.05 8.27
N LEU A 545 13.13 -26.73 8.71
CA LEU A 545 11.89 -27.10 8.04
C LEU A 545 11.55 -26.07 6.96
N LEU A 546 11.20 -26.55 5.78
CA LEU A 546 10.59 -25.76 4.71
C LEU A 546 9.08 -26.01 4.75
N LEU A 547 8.35 -25.00 5.16
CA LEU A 547 6.91 -25.04 5.42
C LEU A 547 6.16 -24.22 4.39
N VAL A 548 4.93 -24.65 4.05
CA VAL A 548 3.97 -23.85 3.29
C VAL A 548 2.65 -23.84 4.05
N GLY A 549 2.04 -22.67 4.15
CA GLY A 549 0.74 -22.48 4.77
C GLY A 549 0.12 -21.15 4.42
N THR A 550 -1.14 -20.97 4.80
CA THR A 550 -1.79 -19.66 4.77
C THR A 550 -1.14 -18.74 5.80
N ALA A 551 -1.37 -17.43 5.69
CA ALA A 551 -0.88 -16.46 6.68
C ALA A 551 -1.34 -16.83 8.10
N ASP A 552 -2.60 -17.28 8.26
CA ASP A 552 -3.13 -17.76 9.55
C ASP A 552 -2.42 -19.03 10.03
N ALA A 553 -2.10 -19.96 9.12
CA ALA A 553 -1.38 -21.19 9.46
C ALA A 553 0.05 -20.89 9.92
N GLU A 554 0.72 -19.94 9.25
CA GLU A 554 2.04 -19.45 9.63
C GLU A 554 2.01 -18.82 11.04
N GLU A 555 1.02 -17.96 11.29
CA GLU A 555 0.85 -17.33 12.61
C GLU A 555 0.61 -18.37 13.70
N GLN A 556 -0.28 -19.35 13.48
CA GLN A 556 -0.52 -20.46 14.41
C GLN A 556 0.75 -21.27 14.68
N PHE A 557 1.58 -21.49 13.64
CA PHE A 557 2.86 -22.19 13.82
C PHE A 557 3.80 -21.39 14.73
N LEU A 558 3.97 -20.07 14.48
CA LEU A 558 4.84 -19.21 15.28
C LEU A 558 4.36 -19.07 16.74
N GLN A 559 3.05 -18.95 16.96
CA GLN A 559 2.45 -18.90 18.30
C GLN A 559 2.67 -20.22 19.09
N ARG A 560 2.56 -21.37 18.41
CA ARG A 560 2.69 -22.68 19.05
C ARG A 560 4.15 -23.08 19.32
N HIS A 561 5.06 -22.51 18.54
CA HIS A 561 6.50 -22.75 18.65
C HIS A 561 7.25 -21.43 18.90
N PRO A 562 7.06 -20.79 20.07
CA PRO A 562 7.74 -19.55 20.40
C PRO A 562 9.26 -19.80 20.44
N GLY A 563 10.02 -18.97 19.75
CA GLY A 563 11.47 -19.14 19.52
C GLY A 563 11.84 -19.69 18.14
N SER A 564 10.85 -20.11 17.35
CA SER A 564 11.04 -20.37 15.92
C SER A 564 10.94 -19.04 15.18
N SER A 565 12.08 -18.39 14.89
CA SER A 565 12.07 -17.15 14.09
C SER A 565 12.36 -17.46 12.62
N ILE A 566 11.59 -16.87 11.73
CA ILE A 566 11.88 -16.89 10.29
C ILE A 566 13.15 -16.03 10.09
N GLY A 567 14.24 -16.68 9.64
CA GLY A 567 15.47 -15.96 9.31
C GLY A 567 16.46 -15.68 10.46
N ALA A 568 16.31 -16.28 11.62
CA ALA A 568 17.36 -16.22 12.65
C ALA A 568 18.53 -17.18 12.34
N ARG A 569 19.33 -16.84 11.33
CA ARG A 569 20.76 -17.13 11.46
C ARG A 569 21.32 -16.02 12.34
N GLY A 570 21.82 -16.41 13.53
CA GLY A 570 22.53 -15.50 14.39
C GLY A 570 23.56 -14.72 13.57
N SER A 571 23.65 -13.45 13.82
CA SER A 571 24.82 -12.61 13.50
C SER A 571 26.02 -13.20 14.22
N ALA A 572 26.60 -14.24 13.64
CA ALA A 572 27.88 -14.81 14.07
C ALA A 572 28.66 -15.10 12.81
N ALA A 573 29.76 -14.36 12.68
CA ALA A 573 30.88 -14.54 11.77
C ALA A 573 30.69 -14.09 10.31
N ILE A 574 30.85 -12.79 10.09
CA ILE A 574 31.77 -12.36 9.06
C ILE A 574 32.90 -11.65 9.81
N ALA A 575 33.97 -12.41 10.10
CA ALA A 575 35.30 -11.90 10.39
C ALA A 575 36.04 -11.80 9.05
#